data_b5b3a63768ee5bdeae12b3209dd1a1f4
#
_entry.id   b5b3a63768ee5bdeae12b3209dd1a1f4
#
_cell.length_a   1.000
_cell.length_b   1.000
_cell.length_c   1.000
_cell.angle_alpha   90.00
_cell.angle_beta   90.00
_cell.angle_gamma   90.00
#
_symmetry.space_group_name_H-M   'P 1'
#
loop_
_entity.id
_entity.type
_entity.pdbx_description
1 polymer ?
#
loop_
_entity_poly.entity_id
_entity_poly.type
_entity_poly.pdbx_seq_one_letter_code
_entity_poly.pdbx_strand_id
1 'polypeptide(L)'
;MLFRSGSSANVASRFQAAGCSSLAFTPKLKLGLTGKGQTKSGKHPTLTANLTQKAGQANISSAKVTLPLSIALDPNNSKRVCAFATAQAVHGGAVGCPANTVVGTASATTPLLSQPLTGKVYLVQGVRTNQQGQQIRTLPSLLIPLRGQIALDLRAKTSVSGGKLVTTFPTIPDAAVSKFTLKMNGGRHGILVITGRGRNICGEKQVTDATLGAQSGKTMSSAITMSTPCAAASKATHRDE
;
A
#
# COMPACT_ATOMS: atom_id res chain seq x y z
N MET A 1 14.29 -11.43 38.60
CA MET A 1 14.94 -12.63 39.13
C MET A 1 14.41 -12.89 40.53
N LEU A 2 13.99 -14.10 40.83
CA LEU A 2 13.57 -14.54 42.16
C LEU A 2 14.74 -15.35 42.80
N PHE A 3 15.14 -14.98 43.99
CA PHE A 3 16.18 -15.64 44.72
C PHE A 3 15.57 -16.67 45.70
N ARG A 4 16.32 -17.71 46.09
CA ARG A 4 15.90 -18.76 47.04
C ARG A 4 15.51 -18.21 48.43
N SER A 5 15.95 -17.01 48.77
CA SER A 5 15.60 -16.28 49.99
C SER A 5 14.22 -15.59 49.95
N GLY A 6 13.49 -15.70 48.84
CA GLY A 6 12.24 -14.94 48.62
C GLY A 6 12.46 -13.47 48.27
N SER A 7 13.70 -13.03 48.19
CA SER A 7 14.04 -11.66 47.76
C SER A 7 13.92 -11.53 46.24
N SER A 8 13.41 -10.41 45.75
CA SER A 8 13.38 -10.09 44.32
C SER A 8 14.25 -8.88 44.03
N ALA A 9 14.99 -8.92 42.93
CA ALA A 9 15.73 -7.75 42.42
C ALA A 9 15.20 -7.39 41.04
N ASN A 10 14.86 -6.14 40.87
CA ASN A 10 14.55 -5.56 39.56
C ASN A 10 15.88 -5.10 38.91
N VAL A 11 16.27 -5.78 37.85
CA VAL A 11 17.44 -5.39 37.06
C VAL A 11 16.90 -4.75 35.78
N ALA A 12 17.20 -3.47 35.57
CA ALA A 12 16.96 -2.74 34.34
C ALA A 12 18.29 -2.35 33.71
N SER A 13 18.50 -2.71 32.44
CA SER A 13 19.61 -2.21 31.65
C SER A 13 19.04 -1.37 30.50
N ARG A 14 19.66 -0.22 30.23
CA ARG A 14 19.34 0.58 29.05
C ARG A 14 20.12 0.00 27.87
N PHE A 15 19.40 -0.37 26.84
CA PHE A 15 19.98 -0.74 25.56
C PHE A 15 19.70 0.39 24.56
N GLN A 16 20.73 0.87 23.87
CA GLN A 16 20.62 1.87 22.82
C GLN A 16 21.24 1.33 21.55
N ALA A 17 20.46 1.18 20.51
CA ALA A 17 20.98 0.87 19.19
C ALA A 17 21.66 2.12 18.60
N ALA A 18 22.90 1.96 18.16
CA ALA A 18 23.68 3.01 17.51
C ALA A 18 23.84 2.71 16.01
N GLY A 19 24.15 3.74 15.20
CA GLY A 19 24.45 3.57 13.79
C GLY A 19 23.24 3.42 12.86
N CYS A 20 22.00 3.56 13.36
CA CYS A 20 20.78 3.44 12.54
C CYS A 20 20.76 4.43 11.37
N SER A 21 21.30 5.64 11.54
CA SER A 21 21.37 6.66 10.50
C SER A 21 22.33 6.31 9.35
N SER A 22 23.30 5.43 9.57
CA SER A 22 24.26 4.97 8.55
C SER A 22 23.69 3.90 7.64
N LEU A 23 22.60 3.21 8.04
CA LEU A 23 21.99 2.14 7.25
C LEU A 23 21.59 2.63 5.86
N ALA A 24 21.89 1.84 4.83
CA ALA A 24 21.43 2.12 3.46
C ALA A 24 19.89 2.07 3.39
N PHE A 25 19.32 2.81 2.44
CA PHE A 25 17.88 2.78 2.18
C PHE A 25 17.63 2.91 0.68
N THR A 26 17.50 1.77 -0.01
CA THR A 26 17.30 1.68 -1.46
C THR A 26 16.22 0.66 -1.83
N PRO A 27 15.01 0.77 -1.24
CA PRO A 27 13.92 -0.12 -1.59
C PRO A 27 13.53 0.06 -3.06
N LYS A 28 13.04 -1.01 -3.69
CA LYS A 28 12.58 -0.98 -5.07
C LYS A 28 11.07 -1.20 -5.09
N LEU A 29 10.34 -0.26 -5.68
CA LEU A 29 8.91 -0.35 -5.89
C LEU A 29 8.63 -0.51 -7.38
N LYS A 30 7.80 -1.50 -7.73
CA LYS A 30 7.28 -1.72 -9.09
C LYS A 30 5.76 -1.69 -9.03
N LEU A 31 5.13 -0.98 -9.96
CA LEU A 31 3.68 -0.96 -10.13
C LEU A 31 3.31 -1.45 -11.52
N GLY A 32 2.17 -2.11 -11.60
CA GLY A 32 1.65 -2.58 -12.89
C GLY A 32 0.14 -2.67 -12.89
N LEU A 33 -0.42 -2.45 -14.05
CA LEU A 33 -1.83 -2.66 -14.36
C LEU A 33 -1.96 -3.93 -15.18
N THR A 34 -2.97 -4.74 -14.90
CA THR A 34 -3.29 -5.95 -15.65
C THR A 34 -4.79 -6.04 -15.93
N GLY A 35 -5.16 -6.90 -16.89
CA GLY A 35 -6.54 -7.12 -17.30
C GLY A 35 -6.73 -6.90 -18.80
N LYS A 36 -7.08 -7.97 -19.52
CA LYS A 36 -7.38 -7.90 -20.97
C LYS A 36 -8.54 -6.94 -21.21
N GLY A 37 -8.37 -5.96 -22.10
CA GLY A 37 -9.39 -4.96 -22.44
C GLY A 37 -9.65 -3.90 -21.37
N GLN A 38 -8.85 -3.86 -20.28
CA GLN A 38 -9.02 -2.90 -19.17
C GLN A 38 -8.14 -1.63 -19.35
N THR A 39 -7.96 -1.16 -20.58
CA THR A 39 -7.06 -0.04 -20.91
C THR A 39 -7.79 1.27 -21.27
N LYS A 40 -9.09 1.21 -21.51
CA LYS A 40 -9.89 2.34 -21.96
C LYS A 40 -10.62 3.03 -20.80
N SER A 41 -11.01 4.29 -21.01
CA SER A 41 -11.85 5.05 -20.07
C SER A 41 -13.06 4.25 -19.60
N GLY A 42 -13.36 4.34 -18.30
CA GLY A 42 -14.43 3.59 -17.63
C GLY A 42 -14.11 2.12 -17.33
N LYS A 43 -12.91 1.62 -17.69
CA LYS A 43 -12.48 0.24 -17.36
C LYS A 43 -11.71 0.21 -16.05
N HIS A 44 -11.72 -0.96 -15.40
CA HIS A 44 -11.16 -1.18 -14.07
C HIS A 44 -10.02 -2.20 -14.14
N PRO A 45 -8.77 -1.76 -14.38
CA PRO A 45 -7.63 -2.66 -14.35
C PRO A 45 -7.33 -3.14 -12.92
N THR A 46 -6.72 -4.30 -12.82
CA THR A 46 -6.09 -4.75 -11.57
C THR A 46 -4.78 -4.01 -11.40
N LEU A 47 -4.58 -3.37 -10.23
CA LEU A 47 -3.29 -2.78 -9.86
C LEU A 47 -2.51 -3.75 -8.98
N THR A 48 -1.24 -3.95 -9.31
CA THR A 48 -0.30 -4.67 -8.45
C THR A 48 0.88 -3.78 -8.12
N ALA A 49 1.21 -3.67 -6.84
CA ALA A 49 2.40 -2.99 -6.33
C ALA A 49 3.30 -4.02 -5.65
N ASN A 50 4.55 -4.09 -6.06
CA ASN A 50 5.58 -4.96 -5.50
C ASN A 50 6.73 -4.11 -4.97
N LEU A 51 6.89 -4.13 -3.66
CA LEU A 51 7.99 -3.50 -2.95
C LEU A 51 8.99 -4.57 -2.54
N THR A 52 10.27 -4.34 -2.81
CA THR A 52 11.36 -5.23 -2.39
C THR A 52 12.47 -4.45 -1.73
N GLN A 53 13.06 -5.02 -0.71
CA GLN A 53 14.15 -4.44 0.05
C GLN A 53 15.22 -5.50 0.35
N LYS A 54 16.50 -5.10 0.27
CA LYS A 54 17.62 -5.97 0.62
C LYS A 54 17.77 -6.07 2.14
N ALA A 55 18.30 -7.18 2.61
CA ALA A 55 18.70 -7.34 4.02
C ALA A 55 19.76 -6.29 4.41
N GLY A 56 19.80 -5.91 5.67
CA GLY A 56 20.77 -4.94 6.22
C GLY A 56 20.47 -3.49 5.86
N GLN A 57 19.33 -3.18 5.25
CA GLN A 57 18.88 -1.81 5.03
C GLN A 57 17.95 -1.36 6.16
N ALA A 58 17.78 -0.03 6.30
CA ALA A 58 16.82 0.54 7.25
C ALA A 58 15.39 0.13 6.86
N ASN A 59 14.58 -0.31 7.83
CA ASN A 59 13.20 -0.70 7.60
C ASN A 59 12.35 0.49 7.13
N ILE A 60 11.26 0.21 6.41
CA ILE A 60 10.35 1.23 5.88
C ILE A 60 9.44 1.71 7.00
N SER A 61 9.34 3.04 7.20
CA SER A 61 8.46 3.67 8.18
C SER A 61 7.20 4.27 7.57
N SER A 62 7.27 4.67 6.31
CA SER A 62 6.14 5.30 5.61
C SER A 62 6.23 5.09 4.10
N ALA A 63 5.08 5.20 3.42
CA ALA A 63 5.02 5.17 1.97
C ALA A 63 3.93 6.11 1.46
N LYS A 64 4.24 6.88 0.41
CA LYS A 64 3.30 7.72 -0.32
C LYS A 64 3.41 7.38 -1.80
N VAL A 65 2.28 7.08 -2.43
CA VAL A 65 2.19 6.74 -3.85
C VAL A 65 1.17 7.64 -4.51
N THR A 66 1.56 8.31 -5.60
CA THR A 66 0.71 9.21 -6.37
C THR A 66 0.51 8.62 -7.76
N LEU A 67 -0.70 8.16 -8.05
CA LEU A 67 -1.04 7.56 -9.34
C LEU A 67 -1.16 8.62 -10.44
N PRO A 68 -0.98 8.25 -11.73
CA PRO A 68 -1.15 9.18 -12.85
C PRO A 68 -2.60 9.66 -12.96
N LEU A 69 -2.81 10.80 -13.62
CA LEU A 69 -4.14 11.40 -13.84
C LEU A 69 -5.13 10.48 -14.58
N SER A 70 -4.61 9.48 -15.28
CA SER A 70 -5.41 8.48 -16.00
C SER A 70 -6.11 7.47 -15.10
N ILE A 71 -5.77 7.43 -13.79
CA ILE A 71 -6.30 6.48 -12.84
C ILE A 71 -6.92 7.21 -11.65
N ALA A 72 -8.17 6.95 -11.37
CA ALA A 72 -8.88 7.53 -10.23
C ALA A 72 -9.63 6.45 -9.43
N LEU A 73 -10.18 6.86 -8.30
CA LEU A 73 -11.12 6.06 -7.53
C LEU A 73 -12.50 6.14 -8.20
N ASP A 74 -13.12 4.97 -8.45
CA ASP A 74 -14.50 4.91 -8.96
C ASP A 74 -15.49 5.23 -7.83
N PRO A 75 -16.27 6.34 -7.95
CA PRO A 75 -17.22 6.72 -6.92
C PRO A 75 -18.34 5.67 -6.71
N ASN A 76 -18.69 4.90 -7.73
CA ASN A 76 -19.73 3.89 -7.64
C ASN A 76 -19.28 2.63 -6.92
N ASN A 77 -18.09 2.15 -7.24
CA ASN A 77 -17.53 0.94 -6.63
C ASN A 77 -16.94 1.19 -5.24
N SER A 78 -16.61 2.44 -4.91
CA SER A 78 -16.05 2.82 -3.60
C SER A 78 -17.10 3.20 -2.54
N LYS A 79 -18.39 3.01 -2.80
CA LYS A 79 -19.47 3.27 -1.81
C LYS A 79 -19.53 2.23 -0.70
N ARG A 80 -19.06 1.00 -0.95
CA ARG A 80 -19.09 -0.10 0.01
C ARG A 80 -17.85 -0.03 0.89
N VAL A 81 -18.00 0.57 2.05
CA VAL A 81 -16.92 0.78 3.01
C VAL A 81 -17.23 0.12 4.35
N CYS A 82 -16.22 -0.42 4.99
CA CYS A 82 -16.29 -0.82 6.39
C CYS A 82 -16.46 0.44 7.26
N ALA A 83 -17.32 0.37 8.28
CA ALA A 83 -17.50 1.48 9.20
C ALA A 83 -16.18 1.86 9.89
N PHE A 84 -15.94 3.16 10.09
CA PHE A 84 -14.72 3.66 10.71
C PHE A 84 -14.45 3.04 12.08
N ALA A 85 -15.46 2.99 12.96
CA ALA A 85 -15.33 2.40 14.30
C ALA A 85 -14.96 0.91 14.25
N THR A 86 -15.59 0.12 13.36
CA THR A 86 -15.27 -1.30 13.17
C THR A 86 -13.84 -1.50 12.73
N ALA A 87 -13.38 -0.68 11.77
CA ALA A 87 -12.00 -0.77 11.28
C ALA A 87 -10.99 -0.32 12.34
N GLN A 88 -11.32 0.66 13.17
CA GLN A 88 -10.45 1.12 14.27
C GLN A 88 -10.29 0.06 15.36
N ALA A 89 -11.31 -0.77 15.61
CA ALA A 89 -11.27 -1.85 16.59
C ALA A 89 -10.36 -3.03 16.17
N VAL A 90 -9.84 -3.06 14.94
CA VAL A 90 -8.92 -4.10 14.48
C VAL A 90 -7.52 -3.84 15.02
N HIS A 91 -7.08 -4.68 15.95
CA HIS A 91 -5.77 -4.64 16.59
C HIS A 91 -5.21 -6.07 16.66
N GLY A 92 -4.77 -6.61 15.51
CA GLY A 92 -4.22 -7.96 15.44
C GLY A 92 -5.24 -9.11 15.52
N GLY A 93 -6.48 -8.83 15.96
CA GLY A 93 -7.56 -9.80 16.09
C GLY A 93 -8.39 -10.02 14.83
N ALA A 94 -9.60 -10.53 15.01
CA ALA A 94 -10.57 -10.75 13.93
C ALA A 94 -10.99 -9.43 13.29
N VAL A 95 -11.23 -9.47 11.98
CA VAL A 95 -11.66 -8.31 11.20
C VAL A 95 -13.17 -8.34 11.06
N GLY A 96 -13.86 -7.44 11.76
CA GLY A 96 -15.32 -7.31 11.71
C GLY A 96 -15.86 -6.60 10.44
N CYS A 97 -15.02 -6.28 9.47
CA CYS A 97 -15.44 -5.62 8.23
C CYS A 97 -16.22 -6.57 7.32
N PRO A 98 -17.34 -6.13 6.70
CA PRO A 98 -18.12 -6.93 5.77
C PRO A 98 -17.29 -7.40 4.57
N ALA A 99 -17.55 -8.62 4.08
CA ALA A 99 -16.82 -9.21 2.97
C ALA A 99 -16.90 -8.40 1.66
N ASN A 100 -18.01 -7.69 1.44
CA ASN A 100 -18.21 -6.83 0.27
C ASN A 100 -17.40 -5.52 0.29
N THR A 101 -16.67 -5.24 1.37
CA THR A 101 -15.72 -4.14 1.48
C THR A 101 -14.29 -4.55 1.12
N VAL A 102 -14.08 -5.82 0.76
CA VAL A 102 -12.78 -6.33 0.31
C VAL A 102 -12.51 -5.88 -1.11
N VAL A 103 -11.42 -5.14 -1.29
CA VAL A 103 -11.02 -4.55 -2.58
C VAL A 103 -9.69 -5.08 -3.11
N GLY A 104 -9.08 -6.02 -2.39
CA GLY A 104 -7.81 -6.60 -2.80
C GLY A 104 -7.23 -7.58 -1.80
N THR A 105 -5.98 -7.94 -2.02
CA THR A 105 -5.15 -8.80 -1.16
C THR A 105 -3.77 -8.22 -0.99
N ALA A 106 -3.11 -8.58 0.11
CA ALA A 106 -1.72 -8.22 0.35
C ALA A 106 -0.95 -9.37 0.97
N SER A 107 0.37 -9.38 0.76
CA SER A 107 1.29 -10.30 1.43
C SER A 107 2.60 -9.58 1.77
N ALA A 108 3.22 -9.98 2.88
CA ALA A 108 4.52 -9.50 3.31
C ALA A 108 5.43 -10.68 3.65
N THR A 109 6.59 -10.73 3.04
CA THR A 109 7.66 -11.68 3.36
C THR A 109 8.70 -10.97 4.20
N THR A 110 9.06 -11.57 5.31
CA THR A 110 10.09 -11.07 6.23
C THR A 110 11.11 -12.19 6.48
N PRO A 111 12.41 -11.89 6.60
CA PRO A 111 13.40 -12.90 6.93
C PRO A 111 13.24 -13.47 8.34
N LEU A 112 12.40 -12.86 9.18
CA LEU A 112 12.16 -13.25 10.57
C LEU A 112 11.11 -14.35 10.71
N LEU A 113 10.33 -14.64 9.67
CA LEU A 113 9.21 -15.59 9.69
C LEU A 113 9.38 -16.65 8.61
N SER A 114 8.99 -17.89 8.91
CA SER A 114 9.06 -19.02 7.98
C SER A 114 8.03 -18.93 6.84
N GLN A 115 6.91 -18.26 7.08
CA GLN A 115 5.83 -18.08 6.11
C GLN A 115 5.48 -16.61 5.92
N PRO A 116 5.08 -16.19 4.73
CA PRO A 116 4.59 -14.83 4.50
C PRO A 116 3.34 -14.51 5.32
N LEU A 117 3.24 -13.27 5.79
CA LEU A 117 1.99 -12.74 6.30
C LEU A 117 1.08 -12.43 5.11
N THR A 118 -0.20 -12.79 5.22
CA THR A 118 -1.18 -12.54 4.16
C THR A 118 -2.42 -11.84 4.72
N GLY A 119 -3.13 -11.11 3.88
CA GLY A 119 -4.34 -10.42 4.31
C GLY A 119 -5.20 -9.91 3.15
N LYS A 120 -6.46 -9.62 3.48
CA LYS A 120 -7.38 -8.92 2.59
C LYS A 120 -7.18 -7.42 2.72
N VAL A 121 -7.44 -6.67 1.67
CA VAL A 121 -7.47 -5.21 1.68
C VAL A 121 -8.92 -4.78 1.78
N TYR A 122 -9.24 -4.08 2.85
CA TYR A 122 -10.59 -3.55 3.10
C TYR A 122 -10.65 -2.06 2.78
N LEU A 123 -11.70 -1.66 2.09
CA LEU A 123 -12.05 -0.26 1.93
C LEU A 123 -12.81 0.21 3.16
N VAL A 124 -12.31 1.26 3.81
CA VAL A 124 -12.82 1.77 5.09
C VAL A 124 -13.32 3.18 4.91
N GLN A 125 -14.36 3.55 5.64
CA GLN A 125 -14.86 4.91 5.72
C GLN A 125 -13.74 5.87 6.11
N GLY A 126 -13.42 6.81 5.22
CA GLY A 126 -12.45 7.86 5.52
C GLY A 126 -13.05 8.91 6.44
N VAL A 127 -12.33 9.24 7.51
CA VAL A 127 -12.72 10.24 8.49
C VAL A 127 -11.50 11.08 8.87
N ARG A 128 -11.69 12.39 9.02
CA ARG A 128 -10.73 13.29 9.66
C ARG A 128 -11.44 14.11 10.73
N THR A 129 -10.75 14.42 11.80
CA THR A 129 -11.23 15.34 12.83
C THR A 129 -10.83 16.78 12.44
N ASN A 130 -11.78 17.73 12.44
CA ASN A 130 -11.49 19.14 12.24
C ASN A 130 -10.97 19.80 13.53
N GLN A 131 -10.67 21.09 13.49
CA GLN A 131 -10.20 21.85 14.65
C GLN A 131 -11.23 21.95 15.77
N GLN A 132 -12.53 21.78 15.45
CA GLN A 132 -13.64 21.78 16.40
C GLN A 132 -13.94 20.39 16.97
N GLY A 133 -13.11 19.37 16.72
CA GLY A 133 -13.30 18.00 17.17
C GLY A 133 -14.36 17.19 16.41
N GLN A 134 -14.97 17.74 15.36
CA GLN A 134 -15.99 17.07 14.58
C GLN A 134 -15.37 16.10 13.55
N GLN A 135 -16.01 14.97 13.35
CA GLN A 135 -15.63 14.01 12.34
C GLN A 135 -16.19 14.39 10.96
N ILE A 136 -15.30 14.67 10.01
CA ILE A 136 -15.67 14.98 8.62
C ILE A 136 -15.32 13.78 7.73
N ARG A 137 -16.26 13.38 6.88
CA ARG A 137 -16.03 12.32 5.89
C ARG A 137 -15.00 12.78 4.85
N THR A 138 -14.08 11.88 4.52
CA THR A 138 -13.07 12.05 3.48
C THR A 138 -13.20 10.93 2.44
N LEU A 139 -12.28 10.86 1.47
CA LEU A 139 -12.18 9.71 0.62
C LEU A 139 -11.95 8.44 1.46
N PRO A 140 -12.44 7.27 0.98
CA PRO A 140 -12.22 6.01 1.69
C PRO A 140 -10.74 5.73 1.91
N SER A 141 -10.44 5.11 3.03
CA SER A 141 -9.11 4.66 3.45
C SER A 141 -8.95 3.16 3.24
N LEU A 142 -7.73 2.65 3.40
CA LEU A 142 -7.45 1.21 3.31
C LEU A 142 -7.03 0.66 4.67
N LEU A 143 -7.52 -0.53 5.02
CA LEU A 143 -7.07 -1.36 6.13
C LEU A 143 -6.57 -2.67 5.56
N ILE A 144 -5.35 -3.05 5.92
CA ILE A 144 -4.68 -4.28 5.46
C ILE A 144 -4.21 -5.06 6.67
N PRO A 145 -5.07 -5.93 7.24
CA PRO A 145 -4.70 -6.80 8.35
C PRO A 145 -3.91 -8.00 7.80
N LEU A 146 -2.61 -7.97 7.95
CA LEU A 146 -1.71 -9.09 7.62
C LEU A 146 -1.68 -10.07 8.79
N ARG A 147 -1.87 -11.35 8.50
CA ARG A 147 -1.94 -12.44 9.47
C ARG A 147 -1.02 -13.58 9.07
N GLY A 148 -0.52 -14.29 10.05
CA GLY A 148 0.37 -15.43 9.99
C GLY A 148 0.91 -15.75 11.38
N GLN A 149 2.22 -15.99 11.52
CA GLN A 149 2.86 -16.22 12.81
C GLN A 149 2.76 -14.99 13.75
N ILE A 150 2.59 -13.81 13.16
CA ILE A 150 2.29 -12.56 13.87
C ILE A 150 1.12 -11.85 13.16
N ALA A 151 0.56 -10.85 13.81
CA ALA A 151 -0.47 -9.98 13.27
C ALA A 151 0.08 -8.56 13.07
N LEU A 152 -0.16 -7.96 11.89
CA LEU A 152 0.26 -6.63 11.51
C LEU A 152 -0.90 -5.91 10.82
N ASP A 153 -1.29 -4.73 11.30
CA ASP A 153 -2.36 -3.95 10.70
C ASP A 153 -1.78 -2.71 10.02
N LEU A 154 -1.81 -2.67 8.68
CA LEU A 154 -1.42 -1.50 7.91
C LEU A 154 -2.65 -0.66 7.59
N ARG A 155 -2.51 0.65 7.73
CA ARG A 155 -3.55 1.63 7.44
C ARG A 155 -3.05 2.67 6.46
N ALA A 156 -3.80 2.90 5.38
CA ALA A 156 -3.48 3.94 4.43
C ALA A 156 -4.63 4.93 4.30
N LYS A 157 -4.28 6.19 4.13
CA LYS A 157 -5.21 7.29 3.81
C LYS A 157 -5.17 7.53 2.30
N THR A 158 -6.33 7.84 1.71
CA THR A 158 -6.41 8.30 0.33
C THR A 158 -6.81 9.76 0.28
N SER A 159 -6.26 10.47 -0.68
CA SER A 159 -6.55 11.87 -0.96
C SER A 159 -6.41 12.17 -2.45
N VAL A 160 -6.80 13.36 -2.87
CA VAL A 160 -6.53 13.87 -4.22
C VAL A 160 -5.65 15.11 -4.10
N SER A 161 -4.60 15.16 -4.90
CA SER A 161 -3.70 16.31 -4.99
C SER A 161 -3.38 16.56 -6.47
N GLY A 162 -3.64 17.77 -6.97
CA GLY A 162 -3.47 18.09 -8.39
C GLY A 162 -4.27 17.17 -9.33
N GLY A 163 -5.45 16.70 -8.93
CA GLY A 163 -6.28 15.76 -9.68
C GLY A 163 -5.80 14.30 -9.62
N LYS A 164 -4.64 14.01 -9.04
CA LYS A 164 -4.06 12.68 -8.93
C LYS A 164 -4.50 12.00 -7.63
N LEU A 165 -4.76 10.70 -7.69
CA LEU A 165 -5.06 9.87 -6.52
C LEU A 165 -3.77 9.59 -5.74
N VAL A 166 -3.78 9.96 -4.46
CA VAL A 166 -2.63 9.78 -3.54
C VAL A 166 -3.02 8.80 -2.45
N THR A 167 -2.21 7.77 -2.26
CA THR A 167 -2.33 6.81 -1.16
C THR A 167 -1.12 6.96 -0.24
N THR A 168 -1.36 7.18 1.05
CA THR A 168 -0.31 7.38 2.05
C THR A 168 -0.45 6.39 3.18
N PHE A 169 0.59 5.63 3.46
CA PHE A 169 0.80 4.84 4.67
C PHE A 169 1.66 5.70 5.62
N PRO A 170 1.05 6.44 6.55
CA PRO A 170 1.79 7.40 7.37
C PRO A 170 2.69 6.74 8.40
N THR A 171 2.33 5.53 8.81
CA THR A 171 3.07 4.75 9.80
C THR A 171 3.05 3.29 9.37
N ILE A 172 4.23 2.73 9.20
CA ILE A 172 4.46 1.31 8.98
C ILE A 172 5.24 0.79 10.18
N PRO A 173 4.78 -0.28 10.86
CA PRO A 173 5.49 -0.86 11.99
C PRO A 173 6.93 -1.21 11.63
N ASP A 174 7.83 -1.06 12.60
CA ASP A 174 9.25 -1.37 12.41
C ASP A 174 9.44 -2.89 12.31
N ALA A 175 9.44 -3.38 11.09
CA ALA A 175 9.63 -4.78 10.75
C ALA A 175 10.49 -4.91 9.51
N ALA A 176 11.42 -5.85 9.54
CA ALA A 176 12.23 -6.19 8.38
C ALA A 176 11.36 -6.88 7.33
N VAL A 177 11.03 -6.19 6.25
CA VAL A 177 10.23 -6.71 5.14
C VAL A 177 11.12 -6.82 3.90
N SER A 178 11.34 -8.05 3.42
CA SER A 178 12.10 -8.29 2.18
C SER A 178 11.25 -8.09 0.93
N LYS A 179 9.96 -8.40 1.01
CA LYS A 179 8.99 -8.23 -0.09
C LYS A 179 7.61 -7.92 0.46
N PHE A 180 6.96 -6.92 -0.13
CA PHE A 180 5.54 -6.64 0.09
C PHE A 180 4.83 -6.59 -1.26
N THR A 181 3.72 -7.29 -1.37
CA THR A 181 2.87 -7.29 -2.57
C THR A 181 1.47 -6.83 -2.19
N LEU A 182 0.97 -5.83 -2.89
CA LEU A 182 -0.40 -5.35 -2.80
C LEU A 182 -1.06 -5.55 -4.16
N LYS A 183 -2.22 -6.22 -4.19
CA LYS A 183 -3.03 -6.41 -5.38
C LYS A 183 -4.42 -5.84 -5.15
N MET A 184 -4.79 -4.81 -5.90
CA MET A 184 -6.14 -4.24 -5.91
C MET A 184 -6.94 -4.89 -7.02
N ASN A 185 -8.14 -5.36 -6.70
CA ASN A 185 -9.00 -6.06 -7.65
C ASN A 185 -9.47 -5.14 -8.78
N GLY A 186 -9.42 -5.65 -9.99
CA GLY A 186 -10.00 -5.02 -11.18
C GLY A 186 -11.36 -5.61 -11.56
N GLY A 187 -11.80 -5.33 -12.78
CA GLY A 187 -13.07 -5.81 -13.33
C GLY A 187 -14.28 -5.06 -12.77
N ARG A 188 -15.47 -5.67 -12.86
CA ARG A 188 -16.75 -5.02 -12.54
C ARG A 188 -16.80 -4.33 -11.17
N HIS A 189 -16.10 -4.87 -10.18
CA HIS A 189 -16.08 -4.35 -8.80
C HIS A 189 -14.75 -3.69 -8.43
N GLY A 190 -13.89 -3.43 -9.42
CA GLY A 190 -12.63 -2.72 -9.20
C GLY A 190 -12.88 -1.29 -8.73
N ILE A 191 -12.18 -0.85 -7.69
CA ILE A 191 -12.31 0.52 -7.17
C ILE A 191 -11.46 1.53 -7.92
N LEU A 192 -10.49 1.09 -8.71
CA LEU A 192 -9.69 1.95 -9.57
C LEU A 192 -10.29 1.95 -10.98
N VAL A 193 -10.42 3.12 -11.58
CA VAL A 193 -11.01 3.31 -12.91
C VAL A 193 -10.08 4.13 -13.79
N ILE A 194 -10.00 3.78 -15.07
CA ILE A 194 -9.34 4.63 -16.07
C ILE A 194 -10.23 5.84 -16.36
N THR A 195 -9.67 7.05 -16.24
CA THR A 195 -10.37 8.32 -16.42
C THR A 195 -9.92 9.05 -17.67
N GLY A 196 -10.71 10.06 -18.08
CA GLY A 196 -10.49 10.88 -19.27
C GLY A 196 -11.28 10.38 -20.47
N ARG A 197 -12.16 11.26 -21.02
CA ARG A 197 -13.03 10.95 -22.15
C ARG A 197 -12.21 10.48 -23.34
N GLY A 198 -12.52 9.30 -23.88
CA GLY A 198 -11.82 8.70 -25.02
C GLY A 198 -10.40 8.22 -24.72
N ARG A 199 -9.90 8.35 -23.49
CA ARG A 199 -8.52 7.97 -23.13
C ARG A 199 -8.32 6.46 -23.20
N ASN A 200 -7.16 6.10 -23.73
CA ASN A 200 -6.60 4.75 -23.65
C ASN A 200 -5.19 4.88 -23.07
N ILE A 201 -4.92 4.20 -21.95
CA ILE A 201 -3.61 4.26 -21.26
C ILE A 201 -2.45 3.69 -22.08
N CYS A 202 -2.73 3.05 -23.22
CA CYS A 202 -1.69 2.55 -24.13
C CYS A 202 -1.07 3.63 -25.01
N GLY A 203 -1.67 4.81 -25.09
CA GLY A 203 -1.16 5.93 -25.90
C GLY A 203 -0.04 6.71 -25.22
N GLU A 204 0.18 6.53 -23.92
CA GLU A 204 1.17 7.28 -23.14
C GLU A 204 1.76 6.44 -22.01
N LYS A 205 2.98 6.79 -21.58
CA LYS A 205 3.59 6.16 -20.41
C LYS A 205 2.81 6.52 -19.14
N GLN A 206 2.47 5.51 -18.36
CA GLN A 206 1.82 5.69 -17.07
C GLN A 206 2.90 5.82 -15.99
N VAL A 207 3.09 7.02 -15.46
CA VAL A 207 4.13 7.31 -14.47
C VAL A 207 3.48 7.58 -13.11
N THR A 208 3.96 6.88 -12.11
CA THR A 208 3.58 7.00 -10.70
C THR A 208 4.74 7.60 -9.91
N ASP A 209 4.47 8.57 -9.07
CA ASP A 209 5.45 9.10 -8.12
C ASP A 209 5.34 8.37 -6.79
N ALA A 210 6.47 7.95 -6.24
CA ALA A 210 6.53 7.29 -4.93
C ALA A 210 7.56 7.96 -4.03
N THR A 211 7.20 8.15 -2.75
CA THR A 211 8.11 8.57 -1.70
C THR A 211 8.04 7.56 -0.57
N LEU A 212 9.18 7.00 -0.19
CA LEU A 212 9.33 6.03 0.87
C LEU A 212 10.19 6.65 1.98
N GLY A 213 9.74 6.49 3.22
CA GLY A 213 10.50 6.88 4.42
C GLY A 213 11.06 5.65 5.12
N ALA A 214 12.22 5.81 5.75
CA ALA A 214 12.89 4.79 6.54
C ALA A 214 12.76 5.04 8.05
N GLN A 215 12.84 3.99 8.87
CA GLN A 215 12.94 4.12 10.33
C GLN A 215 14.20 4.90 10.77
N SER A 216 15.24 4.92 9.93
CA SER A 216 16.44 5.73 10.13
C SER A 216 16.28 7.23 9.82
N GLY A 217 15.09 7.67 9.40
CA GLY A 217 14.83 9.04 8.99
C GLY A 217 15.17 9.35 7.52
N LYS A 218 15.82 8.43 6.80
CA LYS A 218 16.10 8.62 5.37
C LYS A 218 14.80 8.59 4.55
N THR A 219 14.81 9.30 3.43
CA THR A 219 13.72 9.29 2.45
C THR A 219 14.25 8.99 1.06
N MET A 220 13.41 8.34 0.24
CA MET A 220 13.69 8.09 -1.16
C MET A 220 12.46 8.43 -1.99
N SER A 221 12.62 9.24 -3.03
CA SER A 221 11.56 9.54 -4.00
C SER A 221 11.96 9.02 -5.38
N SER A 222 10.99 8.49 -6.11
CA SER A 222 11.19 7.94 -7.46
C SER A 222 9.95 8.09 -8.32
N ALA A 223 10.16 8.37 -9.61
CA ALA A 223 9.15 8.26 -10.64
C ALA A 223 9.24 6.84 -11.26
N ILE A 224 8.13 6.12 -11.26
CA ILE A 224 8.05 4.72 -11.64
C ILE A 224 7.16 4.59 -12.86
N THR A 225 7.70 4.11 -13.99
CA THR A 225 6.88 3.74 -15.13
C THR A 225 6.15 2.44 -14.81
N MET A 226 4.82 2.49 -14.81
CA MET A 226 3.97 1.34 -14.57
C MET A 226 3.95 0.42 -15.80
N SER A 227 3.97 -0.89 -15.58
CA SER A 227 3.62 -1.83 -16.64
C SER A 227 2.11 -1.77 -16.91
N THR A 228 1.72 -1.91 -18.17
CA THR A 228 0.32 -1.85 -18.61
C THR A 228 -0.03 -3.08 -19.44
N PRO A 229 -1.31 -3.49 -19.50
CA PRO A 229 -1.75 -4.62 -20.31
C PRO A 229 -1.90 -4.26 -21.79
N CYS A 230 -1.07 -3.33 -22.27
CA CYS A 230 -1.03 -2.92 -23.67
C CYS A 230 -0.23 -3.96 -24.45
N ALA A 231 -0.72 -4.40 -25.60
CA ALA A 231 0.08 -5.19 -26.54
C ALA A 231 1.35 -4.41 -26.88
N ALA A 232 2.51 -5.08 -26.88
CA ALA A 232 3.72 -4.47 -27.41
C ALA A 232 3.39 -4.00 -28.83
N ALA A 233 3.66 -2.72 -29.12
CA ALA A 233 3.57 -2.22 -30.50
C ALA A 233 4.45 -3.14 -31.35
N SER A 234 3.86 -3.88 -32.28
CA SER A 234 4.59 -4.66 -33.26
C SER A 234 5.52 -3.66 -33.96
N LYS A 235 6.84 -3.89 -33.87
CA LYS A 235 7.80 -3.18 -34.70
C LYS A 235 7.36 -3.41 -36.15
N ALA A 236 6.82 -2.37 -36.76
CA ALA A 236 6.62 -2.37 -38.21
C ALA A 236 8.02 -2.56 -38.83
N THR A 237 8.28 -3.76 -39.31
CA THR A 237 9.41 -4.02 -40.21
C THR A 237 9.08 -3.28 -41.48
N HIS A 238 9.69 -2.12 -41.65
CA HIS A 238 9.80 -1.50 -42.97
C HIS A 238 10.58 -2.52 -43.85
N ARG A 239 9.86 -3.22 -44.69
CA ARG A 239 10.48 -3.87 -45.87
C ARG A 239 10.59 -2.77 -46.89
N ASP A 240 11.81 -2.31 -47.08
CA ASP A 240 12.19 -1.58 -48.28
C ASP A 240 12.16 -2.57 -49.45
N GLU A 241 11.25 -2.35 -50.40
CA GLU A 241 11.33 -2.82 -51.80
C GLU A 241 11.94 -1.73 -52.65
#